data_a7f4438daadcfa4624de0de9151616ea
#
_entry.id   a7f4438daadcfa4624de0de9151616ea
#
_cell.length_a   1.000
_cell.length_b   1.000
_cell.length_c   1.000
_cell.angle_alpha   90.00
_cell.angle_beta   90.00
_cell.angle_gamma   90.00
#
_symmetry.space_group_name_H-M   'P 1'
#
loop_
_entity.id
_entity.type
_entity.pdbx_description
1 polymer ?
#
loop_
_entity_poly.entity_id
_entity_poly.type
_entity_poly.pdbx_seq_one_letter_code
_entity_poly.pdbx_strand_id
1 'polypeptide(L)'
;MVITISRLRLTNNEPCMVEVMNFPYKLVPGLEKLDLNQSIYHLLKDNYQCEVIFAQDVMEPIIIGEYESDLLELTMPSAGMRTYRTGRDADRKPIEYSTHIIPGKKCTMVFDHEK
;
A
#
# COMPACT_ATOMS: atom_id res chain seq x y z
N MET A 1 16.45 3.28 10.82
CA MET A 1 16.41 2.24 9.78
C MET A 1 14.97 1.86 9.45
N VAL A 2 14.68 1.64 8.21
CA VAL A 2 13.33 1.32 7.70
C VAL A 2 13.41 0.01 6.95
N ILE A 3 12.38 -0.84 7.06
CA ILE A 3 12.20 -1.94 6.13
C ILE A 3 11.20 -1.49 5.06
N THR A 4 11.53 -1.76 3.81
CA THR A 4 10.67 -1.46 2.65
C THR A 4 10.23 -2.76 2.01
N ILE A 5 8.92 -2.92 1.83
CA ILE A 5 8.32 -4.08 1.19
C ILE A 5 7.61 -3.61 -0.05
N SER A 6 8.00 -4.14 -1.21
CA SER A 6 7.35 -3.85 -2.49
C SER A 6 6.57 -5.07 -2.95
N ARG A 7 5.30 -4.89 -3.28
CA ARG A 7 4.45 -5.99 -3.75
C ARG A 7 3.66 -5.57 -4.99
N LEU A 8 3.57 -6.50 -5.94
CA LEU A 8 2.61 -6.39 -7.03
C LEU A 8 1.37 -7.19 -6.60
N ARG A 9 0.24 -6.50 -6.45
CA ARG A 9 -1.01 -7.13 -6.05
C ARG A 9 -1.80 -7.57 -7.28
N LEU A 10 -2.37 -8.76 -7.19
CA LEU A 10 -3.16 -9.33 -8.28
C LEU A 10 -4.59 -9.58 -7.81
N THR A 11 -5.53 -9.42 -8.73
CA THR A 11 -6.93 -9.82 -8.54
C THR A 11 -7.33 -10.66 -9.74
N ASN A 12 -7.77 -11.90 -9.52
CA ASN A 12 -8.08 -12.85 -10.58
C ASN A 12 -6.93 -12.99 -11.59
N ASN A 13 -5.70 -13.09 -11.05
CA ASN A 13 -4.45 -13.19 -11.81
C ASN A 13 -4.13 -11.98 -12.69
N GLU A 14 -4.81 -10.85 -12.50
CA GLU A 14 -4.51 -9.60 -13.18
C GLU A 14 -3.80 -8.63 -12.22
N PRO A 15 -2.72 -7.98 -12.65
CA PRO A 15 -2.11 -6.94 -11.84
C PRO A 15 -3.10 -5.80 -11.54
N CYS A 16 -3.25 -5.44 -10.28
CA CYS A 16 -4.20 -4.40 -9.89
C CYS A 16 -3.59 -3.27 -9.07
N MET A 17 -2.37 -3.46 -8.53
CA MET A 17 -1.76 -2.43 -7.69
C MET A 17 -0.28 -2.70 -7.51
N VAL A 18 0.52 -1.64 -7.56
CA VAL A 18 1.90 -1.65 -7.09
C VAL A 18 1.92 -1.02 -5.70
N GLU A 19 2.42 -1.75 -4.73
CA GLU A 19 2.40 -1.33 -3.33
C GLU A 19 3.84 -1.27 -2.79
N VAL A 20 4.18 -0.15 -2.15
CA VAL A 20 5.46 0.01 -1.46
C VAL A 20 5.17 0.42 -0.03
N MET A 21 5.50 -0.45 0.93
CA MET A 21 5.23 -0.23 2.35
C MET A 21 6.54 -0.05 3.11
N ASN A 22 6.58 0.95 3.99
CA ASN A 22 7.75 1.24 4.81
C ASN A 22 7.35 1.20 6.29
N PHE A 23 8.15 0.50 7.09
CA PHE A 23 7.96 0.40 8.53
C PHE A 23 9.27 0.67 9.25
N PRO A 24 9.26 1.31 10.44
CA PRO A 24 10.47 1.40 11.27
C PRO A 24 10.92 -0.01 11.64
N TYR A 25 12.14 -0.37 11.26
CA TYR A 25 12.62 -1.75 11.45
C TYR A 25 12.63 -2.19 12.91
N LYS A 26 12.92 -1.27 13.81
CA LYS A 26 12.94 -1.58 15.23
C LYS A 26 11.60 -2.08 15.80
N LEU A 27 10.50 -1.76 15.14
CA LEU A 27 9.16 -2.21 15.52
C LEU A 27 8.84 -3.60 14.98
N VAL A 28 9.50 -4.01 13.93
CA VAL A 28 9.18 -5.24 13.18
C VAL A 28 10.45 -6.03 12.82
N PRO A 29 11.35 -6.29 13.78
CA PRO A 29 12.60 -6.98 13.45
C PRO A 29 12.33 -8.38 12.90
N GLY A 30 12.98 -8.71 11.77
CA GLY A 30 12.82 -10.00 11.12
C GLY A 30 11.59 -10.13 10.24
N LEU A 31 10.87 -9.04 10.00
CA LEU A 31 9.68 -9.07 9.14
C LEU A 31 10.01 -9.64 7.75
N GLU A 32 11.19 -9.34 7.21
CA GLU A 32 11.65 -9.82 5.91
C GLU A 32 11.81 -11.34 5.83
N LYS A 33 11.83 -12.02 6.97
CA LYS A 33 11.97 -13.48 7.04
C LYS A 33 10.63 -14.19 7.07
N LEU A 34 9.53 -13.46 7.17
CA LEU A 34 8.19 -14.02 7.21
C LEU A 34 7.62 -14.16 5.81
N ASP A 35 6.53 -14.90 5.67
CA ASP A 35 5.83 -15.04 4.40
C ASP A 35 5.07 -13.76 4.08
N LEU A 36 5.63 -12.92 3.22
CA LEU A 36 5.07 -11.62 2.86
C LEU A 36 3.94 -11.69 1.83
N ASN A 37 3.51 -12.89 1.45
CA ASN A 37 2.33 -13.08 0.61
C ASN A 37 1.04 -13.03 1.44
N GLN A 38 1.15 -13.03 2.75
CA GLN A 38 0.04 -12.88 3.67
C GLN A 38 -0.31 -11.40 3.88
N SER A 39 -1.40 -11.14 4.60
CA SER A 39 -1.74 -9.79 5.03
C SER A 39 -0.65 -9.23 5.93
N ILE A 40 -0.03 -8.14 5.51
CA ILE A 40 1.04 -7.51 6.29
C ILE A 40 0.50 -7.05 7.64
N TYR A 41 -0.71 -6.48 7.69
CA TYR A 41 -1.31 -6.02 8.95
C TYR A 41 -1.52 -7.16 9.95
N HIS A 42 -1.91 -8.34 9.47
CA HIS A 42 -2.01 -9.53 10.33
C HIS A 42 -0.63 -9.95 10.85
N LEU A 43 0.40 -9.92 10.00
CA LEU A 43 1.76 -10.24 10.42
C LEU A 43 2.27 -9.27 11.49
N LEU A 44 2.00 -7.97 11.32
CA LEU A 44 2.39 -6.96 12.30
C LEU A 44 1.72 -7.19 13.65
N LYS A 45 0.42 -7.46 13.64
CA LYS A 45 -0.34 -7.67 14.86
C LYS A 45 0.06 -8.97 15.56
N ASP A 46 0.14 -10.06 14.81
CA ASP A 46 0.36 -11.39 15.38
C ASP A 46 1.80 -11.59 15.88
N ASN A 47 2.78 -11.01 15.18
CA ASN A 47 4.19 -11.26 15.49
C ASN A 47 4.86 -10.15 16.30
N TYR A 48 4.34 -8.91 16.24
CA TYR A 48 4.99 -7.76 16.83
C TYR A 48 4.08 -6.93 17.74
N GLN A 49 2.83 -7.33 17.90
CA GLN A 49 1.82 -6.55 18.62
C GLN A 49 1.77 -5.11 18.12
N CYS A 50 2.00 -4.94 16.82
CA CYS A 50 2.02 -3.65 16.14
C CYS A 50 0.75 -3.56 15.29
N GLU A 51 -0.13 -2.61 15.60
CA GLU A 51 -1.43 -2.52 14.95
C GLU A 51 -1.66 -1.11 14.44
N VAL A 52 -2.02 -0.99 13.16
CA VAL A 52 -2.45 0.29 12.58
C VAL A 52 -3.89 0.52 12.99
N ILE A 53 -4.11 1.55 13.81
CA ILE A 53 -5.45 1.91 14.30
C ILE A 53 -6.01 3.09 13.50
N PHE A 54 -5.16 4.04 13.14
CA PHE A 54 -5.54 5.21 12.36
C PHE A 54 -4.74 5.23 11.07
N ALA A 55 -5.40 5.55 9.97
CA ALA A 55 -4.71 5.70 8.69
C ALA A 55 -5.23 6.97 8.01
N GLN A 56 -4.29 7.74 7.45
CA GLN A 56 -4.61 8.86 6.59
C GLN A 56 -4.14 8.52 5.19
N ASP A 57 -5.03 8.66 4.21
CA ASP A 57 -4.71 8.46 2.81
C ASP A 57 -4.81 9.80 2.09
N VAL A 58 -3.74 10.16 1.38
CA VAL A 58 -3.74 11.29 0.46
C VAL A 58 -3.70 10.71 -0.94
N MET A 59 -4.67 11.03 -1.77
CA MET A 59 -4.84 10.43 -3.10
C MET A 59 -4.73 11.50 -4.19
N GLU A 60 -3.99 11.19 -5.24
CA GLU A 60 -3.85 12.09 -6.37
C GLU A 60 -3.90 11.33 -7.70
N PRO A 61 -4.54 11.91 -8.74
CA PRO A 61 -4.48 11.30 -10.07
C PRO A 61 -3.09 11.51 -10.67
N ILE A 62 -2.61 10.51 -11.40
CA ILE A 62 -1.29 10.53 -12.04
C ILE A 62 -1.36 9.93 -13.44
N ILE A 63 -0.33 10.22 -14.23
CA ILE A 63 0.01 9.40 -15.39
C ILE A 63 1.06 8.42 -14.88
N ILE A 64 0.78 7.14 -15.02
CA ILE A 64 1.62 6.08 -14.45
C ILE A 64 2.94 6.02 -15.21
N GLY A 65 4.06 5.96 -14.47
CA GLY A 65 5.39 5.90 -15.04
C GLY A 65 5.67 4.57 -15.74
N GLU A 66 6.78 4.53 -16.47
CA GLU A 66 7.15 3.36 -17.28
C GLU A 66 7.34 2.11 -16.44
N TYR A 67 8.07 2.22 -15.32
CA TYR A 67 8.36 1.08 -14.46
C TYR A 67 7.07 0.41 -13.95
N GLU A 68 6.17 1.21 -13.37
CA GLU A 68 4.92 0.69 -12.83
C GLU A 68 3.97 0.23 -13.94
N SER A 69 3.99 0.91 -15.10
CA SER A 69 3.19 0.49 -16.26
C SER A 69 3.59 -0.90 -16.74
N ASP A 70 4.89 -1.19 -16.76
CA ASP A 70 5.39 -2.53 -17.12
C ASP A 70 4.92 -3.58 -16.13
N LEU A 71 5.04 -3.31 -14.83
CA LEU A 71 4.58 -4.23 -13.79
C LEU A 71 3.07 -4.48 -13.86
N LEU A 72 2.31 -3.44 -14.15
CA LEU A 72 0.85 -3.50 -14.21
C LEU A 72 0.32 -3.95 -15.57
N GLU A 73 1.21 -4.25 -16.52
CA GLU A 73 0.87 -4.70 -17.87
C GLU A 73 -0.03 -3.70 -18.60
N LEU A 74 0.31 -2.42 -18.49
CA LEU A 74 -0.44 -1.33 -19.10
C LEU A 74 0.23 -0.82 -20.36
N THR A 75 -0.58 -0.36 -21.31
CA THR A 75 -0.11 0.38 -22.46
C THR A 75 0.08 1.84 -22.06
N MET A 76 1.22 2.42 -22.36
CA MET A 76 1.50 3.83 -22.07
C MET A 76 0.89 4.74 -23.14
N PRO A 77 0.40 5.94 -22.76
CA PRO A 77 0.25 6.41 -21.39
C PRO A 77 -1.03 5.88 -20.75
N SER A 78 -1.00 5.67 -19.43
CA SER A 78 -2.17 5.23 -18.68
C SER A 78 -2.37 6.11 -17.47
N ALA A 79 -3.62 6.47 -17.21
CA ALA A 79 -4.01 7.19 -16.01
C ALA A 79 -4.14 6.24 -14.82
N GLY A 80 -3.88 6.75 -13.65
CA GLY A 80 -4.03 6.00 -12.41
C GLY A 80 -4.18 6.90 -11.21
N MET A 81 -4.18 6.27 -10.05
CA MET A 81 -4.25 6.96 -8.76
C MET A 81 -3.05 6.57 -7.93
N ARG A 82 -2.38 7.57 -7.34
CA ARG A 82 -1.35 7.36 -6.33
C ARG A 82 -1.93 7.67 -4.97
N THR A 83 -1.76 6.76 -4.02
CA THR A 83 -2.16 6.96 -2.63
C THR A 83 -0.92 7.00 -1.76
N TYR A 84 -0.85 7.99 -0.87
CA TYR A 84 0.16 8.05 0.19
C TYR A 84 -0.55 7.78 1.50
N ARG A 85 -0.14 6.72 2.20
CA ARG A 85 -0.75 6.34 3.47
C ARG A 85 0.21 6.55 4.62
N THR A 86 -0.26 7.22 5.68
CA THR A 86 0.40 7.24 6.97
C THR A 86 -0.47 6.45 7.94
N GLY A 87 0.08 5.34 8.45
CA GLY A 87 -0.59 4.52 9.45
C GLY A 87 -0.05 4.82 10.84
N ARG A 88 -0.94 4.89 11.83
CA ARG A 88 -0.59 5.23 13.22
C ARG A 88 -1.18 4.20 14.17
N ASP A 89 -0.47 3.95 15.27
CA ASP A 89 -0.96 3.07 16.33
C ASP A 89 -2.00 3.77 17.22
N ALA A 90 -2.40 3.08 18.30
CA ALA A 90 -3.39 3.61 19.24
C ALA A 90 -2.94 4.90 19.92
N ASP A 91 -1.65 5.12 20.07
CA ASP A 91 -1.05 6.34 20.64
C ASP A 91 -0.80 7.41 19.59
N ARG A 92 -1.31 7.20 18.35
CA ARG A 92 -1.14 8.08 17.20
C ARG A 92 0.31 8.21 16.74
N LYS A 93 1.15 7.26 17.10
CA LYS A 93 2.53 7.22 16.66
C LYS A 93 2.60 6.67 15.23
N PRO A 94 3.33 7.31 14.31
CA PRO A 94 3.48 6.80 12.95
C PRO A 94 4.23 5.48 12.95
N ILE A 95 3.64 4.46 12.34
CA ILE A 95 4.25 3.12 12.25
C ILE A 95 4.29 2.60 10.82
N GLU A 96 3.60 3.25 9.89
CA GLU A 96 3.60 2.87 8.48
C GLU A 96 3.64 4.11 7.61
N TYR A 97 4.43 4.05 6.53
CA TYR A 97 4.40 5.03 5.47
C TYR A 97 4.43 4.26 4.15
N SER A 98 3.33 4.32 3.40
CA SER A 98 3.16 3.49 2.22
C SER A 98 2.66 4.27 1.02
N THR A 99 3.00 3.78 -0.18
CA THR A 99 2.44 4.30 -1.43
C THR A 99 1.78 3.17 -2.20
N HIS A 100 0.71 3.50 -2.91
CA HIS A 100 0.00 2.56 -3.78
C HIS A 100 -0.24 3.24 -5.12
N ILE A 101 0.00 2.51 -6.21
CA ILE A 101 -0.33 2.96 -7.55
C ILE A 101 -1.33 1.99 -8.13
N ILE A 102 -2.51 2.53 -8.48
CA ILE A 102 -3.66 1.74 -8.96
C ILE A 102 -4.01 2.24 -10.36
N PRO A 103 -4.10 1.35 -11.36
CA PRO A 103 -4.55 1.75 -12.70
C PRO A 103 -5.95 2.34 -12.65
N GLY A 104 -6.21 3.36 -13.47
CA GLY A 104 -7.51 4.03 -13.50
C GLY A 104 -8.67 3.08 -13.75
N LYS A 105 -8.49 2.08 -14.61
CA LYS A 105 -9.50 1.06 -14.90
C LYS A 105 -9.85 0.17 -13.70
N LYS A 106 -9.02 0.17 -12.64
CA LYS A 106 -9.22 -0.62 -11.41
C LYS A 106 -9.59 0.26 -10.22
N CYS A 107 -9.75 1.57 -10.42
CA CYS A 107 -9.99 2.52 -9.35
C CYS A 107 -11.32 3.22 -9.54
N THR A 108 -12.34 2.80 -8.79
CA THR A 108 -13.64 3.46 -8.74
C THR A 108 -13.90 3.86 -7.29
N MET A 109 -14.24 5.13 -7.09
CA MET A 109 -14.54 5.65 -5.76
C MET A 109 -16.00 6.08 -5.72
N VAL A 110 -16.69 5.73 -4.62
CA VAL A 110 -18.10 6.07 -4.42
C VAL A 110 -18.21 6.86 -3.12
N PHE A 111 -18.80 8.02 -3.20
CA PHE A 111 -19.07 8.86 -2.04
C PHE A 111 -20.57 9.12 -1.98
N ASP A 112 -21.17 8.79 -0.84
CA ASP A 112 -22.57 9.07 -0.59
C ASP A 112 -22.70 10.31 0.30
N HIS A 113 -23.55 11.22 -0.12
CA HIS A 113 -23.79 12.46 0.62
C HIS A 113 -25.27 12.56 0.95
N GLU A 114 -25.55 12.87 2.21
CA GLU A 114 -26.89 13.17 2.66
C GLU A 114 -27.12 14.69 2.54
N LYS A 115 -28.24 15.08 1.91
CA LYS A 115 -28.58 16.48 1.70
C LYS A 115 -29.88 16.87 2.42
#